data_4a11298ebb6ef867b2a8bcbc16f93a10
#
_entry.id   4a11298ebb6ef867b2a8bcbc16f93a10
#
_cell.length_a   1.000
_cell.length_b   1.000
_cell.length_c   1.000
_cell.angle_alpha   90.00
_cell.angle_beta   90.00
_cell.angle_gamma   90.00
#
_symmetry.space_group_name_H-M   'P 1'
#
loop_
_entity.id
_entity.type
_entity.pdbx_description
1 polymer ?
#
loop_
_entity_poly.entity_id
_entity_poly.type
_entity_poly.pdbx_seq_one_letter_code
_entity_poly.pdbx_strand_id
1 'polypeptide(L)'
;MINITGHTGLTGLLGSPVAHSVSPLMHNEAFRYLGLDYVYLCFDVTEETLPQAVEGLKACGIKGFNLTMPNKNKIVELLDELSPTAQLIGAVNTVRNDNGKLKGFNTDGYGFTQSARDAGCDVKGRTITVMGVG
;
A
#
# COMPACT_ATOMS: atom_id res chain seq x y z
N MET A 1 8.90 -5.31 -22.04
CA MET A 1 7.52 -5.84 -21.99
C MET A 1 7.45 -6.78 -20.79
N ILE A 2 6.46 -6.64 -19.90
CA ILE A 2 6.23 -7.59 -18.80
C ILE A 2 5.60 -8.82 -19.43
N ASN A 3 6.21 -9.99 -19.23
CA ASN A 3 5.67 -11.26 -19.73
C ASN A 3 4.80 -11.87 -18.62
N ILE A 4 3.49 -11.63 -18.67
CA ILE A 4 2.53 -12.15 -17.67
C ILE A 4 2.19 -13.59 -18.01
N THR A 5 2.34 -14.49 -17.04
CA THR A 5 2.06 -15.93 -17.14
C THR A 5 1.15 -16.37 -16.00
N GLY A 6 0.76 -17.65 -15.97
CA GLY A 6 0.02 -18.22 -14.83
C GLY A 6 0.79 -18.27 -13.51
N HIS A 7 2.09 -17.99 -13.51
CA HIS A 7 2.94 -17.94 -12.32
C HIS A 7 3.12 -16.52 -11.78
N THR A 8 2.77 -15.50 -12.57
CA THR A 8 2.97 -14.09 -12.20
C THR A 8 2.17 -13.74 -10.94
N GLY A 9 2.85 -13.25 -9.91
CA GLY A 9 2.23 -12.85 -8.66
C GLY A 9 1.42 -11.57 -8.80
N LEU A 10 0.20 -11.53 -8.24
CA LEU A 10 -0.64 -10.35 -8.23
C LEU A 10 -0.33 -9.46 -7.03
N THR A 11 -0.20 -8.16 -7.28
CA THR A 11 -0.15 -7.09 -6.29
C THR A 11 -1.01 -5.92 -6.73
N GLY A 12 -1.30 -4.94 -5.86
CA GLY A 12 -2.14 -3.83 -6.31
C GLY A 12 -2.37 -2.70 -5.34
N LEU A 13 -3.16 -1.73 -5.78
CA LEU A 13 -3.63 -0.58 -5.02
C LEU A 13 -5.15 -0.64 -4.89
N LEU A 14 -5.65 -0.52 -3.66
CA LEU A 14 -7.08 -0.40 -3.36
C LEU A 14 -7.40 1.02 -2.89
N GLY A 15 -8.33 1.67 -3.57
CA GLY A 15 -8.80 3.02 -3.24
C GLY A 15 -9.82 3.51 -4.24
N SER A 16 -10.37 4.70 -4.03
CA SER A 16 -11.34 5.29 -4.95
C SER A 16 -11.30 6.82 -4.86
N PRO A 17 -11.13 7.52 -6.00
CA PRO A 17 -10.81 7.03 -7.33
C PRO A 17 -9.30 6.69 -7.49
N VAL A 18 -8.94 5.72 -8.33
CA VAL A 18 -7.54 5.28 -8.54
C VAL A 18 -7.06 5.41 -9.99
N ALA A 19 -7.91 5.84 -10.90
CA ALA A 19 -7.59 5.92 -12.33
C ALA A 19 -6.37 6.83 -12.67
N HIS A 20 -6.10 7.83 -11.82
CA HIS A 20 -4.99 8.77 -11.97
C HIS A 20 -3.71 8.33 -11.27
N SER A 21 -3.70 7.15 -10.62
CA SER A 21 -2.55 6.69 -9.85
C SER A 21 -1.37 6.32 -10.74
N VAL A 22 -0.18 6.79 -10.37
CA VAL A 22 1.09 6.42 -11.00
C VAL A 22 1.72 5.18 -10.37
N SER A 23 1.12 4.63 -9.32
CA SER A 23 1.65 3.44 -8.61
C SER A 23 1.88 2.24 -9.53
N PRO A 24 1.00 1.91 -10.51
CA PRO A 24 1.26 0.80 -11.41
C PRO A 24 2.53 0.98 -12.24
N LEU A 25 2.76 2.19 -12.75
CA LEU A 25 3.98 2.49 -13.51
C LEU A 25 5.22 2.29 -12.64
N MET A 26 5.23 2.86 -11.44
CA MET A 26 6.36 2.80 -10.51
C MET A 26 6.66 1.36 -10.07
N HIS A 27 5.66 0.61 -9.62
CA HIS A 27 5.86 -0.75 -9.12
C HIS A 27 6.23 -1.73 -10.23
N ASN A 28 5.56 -1.68 -11.38
CA ASN A 28 5.86 -2.59 -12.48
C ASN A 28 7.27 -2.34 -13.06
N GLU A 29 7.74 -1.09 -13.12
CA GLU A 29 9.13 -0.79 -13.49
C GLU A 29 10.12 -1.32 -12.44
N ALA A 30 9.82 -1.18 -11.15
CA ALA A 30 10.65 -1.74 -10.08
C ALA A 30 10.71 -3.28 -10.16
N PHE A 31 9.60 -3.96 -10.39
CA PHE A 31 9.56 -5.42 -10.57
C PHE A 31 10.41 -5.84 -11.77
N ARG A 32 10.29 -5.14 -12.90
CA ARG A 32 11.10 -5.39 -14.09
C ARG A 32 12.60 -5.22 -13.80
N TYR A 33 12.97 -4.14 -13.13
CA TYR A 33 14.37 -3.86 -12.79
C TYR A 33 14.97 -4.92 -11.86
N LEU A 34 14.17 -5.42 -10.90
CA LEU A 34 14.58 -6.43 -9.92
C LEU A 34 14.44 -7.87 -10.43
N GLY A 35 13.91 -8.09 -11.64
CA GLY A 35 13.66 -9.42 -12.18
C GLY A 35 12.59 -10.20 -11.43
N LEU A 36 11.63 -9.52 -10.82
CA LEU A 36 10.54 -10.14 -10.05
C LEU A 36 9.34 -10.42 -10.95
N ASP A 37 8.80 -11.64 -10.88
CA ASP A 37 7.60 -12.04 -11.64
C ASP A 37 6.32 -11.63 -10.89
N TYR A 38 6.07 -10.31 -10.89
CA TYR A 38 4.89 -9.68 -10.29
C TYR A 38 4.24 -8.70 -11.24
N VAL A 39 2.94 -8.51 -11.08
CA VAL A 39 2.17 -7.43 -11.70
C VAL A 39 1.46 -6.61 -10.65
N TYR A 40 1.46 -5.30 -10.84
CA TYR A 40 0.76 -4.35 -9.98
C TYR A 40 -0.37 -3.68 -10.74
N LEU A 41 -1.58 -3.74 -10.21
CA LEU A 41 -2.79 -3.16 -10.79
C LEU A 41 -3.48 -2.21 -9.80
N CYS A 42 -4.36 -1.34 -10.31
CA CYS A 42 -5.28 -0.56 -9.48
C CYS A 42 -6.66 -1.20 -9.46
N PHE A 43 -7.27 -1.19 -8.28
CA PHE A 43 -8.64 -1.63 -8.05
C PHE A 43 -9.43 -0.47 -7.46
N ASP A 44 -10.47 -0.04 -8.17
CA ASP A 44 -11.36 1.02 -7.68
C ASP A 44 -12.31 0.42 -6.63
N VAL A 45 -11.97 0.65 -5.36
CA VAL A 45 -12.62 0.03 -4.20
C VAL A 45 -12.96 1.12 -3.19
N THR A 46 -14.25 1.26 -2.90
CA THR A 46 -14.77 2.16 -1.87
C THR A 46 -14.72 1.51 -0.49
N GLU A 47 -14.97 2.28 0.59
CA GLU A 47 -15.08 1.70 1.94
C GLU A 47 -16.17 0.63 2.06
N GLU A 48 -17.27 0.79 1.31
CA GLU A 48 -18.40 -0.15 1.31
C GLU A 48 -18.03 -1.49 0.66
N THR A 49 -17.24 -1.45 -0.40
CA THR A 49 -16.85 -2.66 -1.15
C THR A 49 -15.53 -3.26 -0.67
N LEU A 50 -14.81 -2.57 0.23
CA LEU A 50 -13.51 -3.01 0.71
C LEU A 50 -13.50 -4.41 1.33
N PRO A 51 -14.46 -4.81 2.20
CA PRO A 51 -14.44 -6.14 2.78
C PRO A 51 -14.52 -7.26 1.73
N GLN A 52 -15.43 -7.12 0.76
CA GLN A 52 -15.59 -8.11 -0.32
C GLN A 52 -14.36 -8.14 -1.23
N ALA A 53 -13.77 -6.98 -1.55
CA ALA A 53 -12.56 -6.87 -2.37
C ALA A 53 -11.38 -7.56 -1.68
N VAL A 54 -11.18 -7.34 -0.39
CA VAL A 54 -10.09 -7.96 0.39
C VAL A 54 -10.23 -9.47 0.42
N GLU A 55 -11.41 -10.00 0.74
CA GLU A 55 -11.65 -11.44 0.76
C GLU A 55 -11.50 -12.07 -0.63
N GLY A 56 -12.00 -11.43 -1.69
CA GLY A 56 -11.85 -11.91 -3.06
C GLY A 56 -10.38 -11.94 -3.51
N LEU A 57 -9.63 -10.88 -3.27
CA LEU A 57 -8.21 -10.80 -3.61
C LEU A 57 -7.36 -11.78 -2.80
N LYS A 58 -7.69 -11.98 -1.52
CA LYS A 58 -7.08 -12.99 -0.66
C LYS A 58 -7.32 -14.40 -1.21
N ALA A 59 -8.56 -14.72 -1.61
CA ALA A 59 -8.90 -15.99 -2.24
C ALA A 59 -8.18 -16.19 -3.58
N CYS A 60 -7.93 -15.13 -4.34
CA CYS A 60 -7.14 -15.16 -5.57
C CYS A 60 -5.62 -15.21 -5.34
N GLY A 61 -5.17 -15.25 -4.08
CA GLY A 61 -3.75 -15.38 -3.74
C GLY A 61 -2.91 -14.13 -3.99
N ILE A 62 -3.53 -12.93 -3.89
CA ILE A 62 -2.78 -11.66 -3.97
C ILE A 62 -1.62 -11.69 -2.96
N LYS A 63 -0.41 -11.24 -3.38
CA LYS A 63 0.79 -11.27 -2.54
C LYS A 63 0.85 -10.14 -1.52
N GLY A 64 0.27 -9.02 -1.88
CA GLY A 64 0.16 -7.83 -1.05
C GLY A 64 -0.47 -6.70 -1.83
N PHE A 65 -0.86 -5.65 -1.12
CA PHE A 65 -1.49 -4.50 -1.73
C PHE A 65 -1.26 -3.23 -0.92
N ASN A 66 -1.36 -2.10 -1.59
CA ASN A 66 -1.37 -0.81 -0.94
C ASN A 66 -2.81 -0.30 -0.79
N LEU A 67 -3.00 0.58 0.18
CA LEU A 67 -4.24 1.33 0.39
C LEU A 67 -3.99 2.80 0.13
N THR A 68 -4.96 3.44 -0.55
CA THR A 68 -5.08 4.90 -0.62
C THR A 68 -6.46 5.32 -0.14
N MET A 69 -6.78 6.60 -0.23
CA MET A 69 -8.09 7.09 0.21
C MET A 69 -9.23 6.37 -0.54
N PRO A 70 -10.35 6.07 0.15
CA PRO A 70 -10.63 6.37 1.56
C PRO A 70 -10.22 5.25 2.53
N ASN A 71 -9.58 4.18 2.08
CA ASN A 71 -9.53 2.86 2.69
C ASN A 71 -8.49 2.66 3.80
N LYS A 72 -7.55 3.60 4.01
CA LYS A 72 -6.41 3.41 4.93
C LYS A 72 -6.78 3.14 6.38
N ASN A 73 -7.88 3.72 6.85
CA ASN A 73 -8.37 3.51 8.22
C ASN A 73 -9.29 2.29 8.28
N LYS A 74 -10.19 2.15 7.30
CA LYS A 74 -11.19 1.08 7.25
C LYS A 74 -10.55 -0.31 7.18
N ILE A 75 -9.42 -0.46 6.48
CA ILE A 75 -8.73 -1.75 6.34
C ILE A 75 -8.26 -2.33 7.68
N VAL A 76 -8.00 -1.50 8.69
CA VAL A 76 -7.44 -1.92 9.98
C VAL A 76 -8.25 -3.05 10.63
N GLU A 77 -9.58 -2.97 10.55
CA GLU A 77 -10.49 -3.97 11.13
C GLU A 77 -10.57 -5.29 10.34
N LEU A 78 -10.01 -5.32 9.13
CA LEU A 78 -10.00 -6.49 8.25
C LEU A 78 -8.67 -7.26 8.28
N LEU A 79 -7.70 -6.81 9.08
CA LEU A 79 -6.35 -7.38 9.12
C LEU A 79 -6.15 -8.27 10.35
N ASP A 80 -5.36 -9.32 10.17
CA ASP A 80 -5.00 -10.25 11.24
C ASP A 80 -3.95 -9.69 12.19
N GLU A 81 -3.03 -8.87 11.67
CA GLU A 81 -1.94 -8.25 12.43
C GLU A 81 -1.66 -6.83 11.96
N LEU A 82 -1.17 -6.00 12.87
CA LEU A 82 -0.66 -4.66 12.59
C LEU A 82 0.79 -4.54 13.04
N SER A 83 1.60 -3.80 12.27
CA SER A 83 2.89 -3.34 12.76
C SER A 83 2.70 -2.32 13.89
N PRO A 84 3.69 -2.16 14.80
CA PRO A 84 3.59 -1.18 15.89
C PRO A 84 3.28 0.25 15.39
N THR A 85 3.89 0.65 14.28
CA THR A 85 3.65 1.97 13.67
C THR A 85 2.21 2.09 13.14
N ALA A 86 1.71 1.08 12.42
CA ALA A 86 0.34 1.08 11.93
C ALA A 86 -0.69 1.10 13.07
N GLN A 87 -0.42 0.38 14.15
CA GLN A 87 -1.26 0.37 15.35
C GLN A 87 -1.31 1.74 16.03
N LEU A 88 -0.16 2.40 16.17
CA LEU A 88 -0.06 3.73 16.77
C LEU A 88 -0.80 4.79 15.94
N ILE A 89 -0.67 4.73 14.61
CA ILE A 89 -1.28 5.70 13.68
C ILE A 89 -2.78 5.42 13.49
N GLY A 90 -3.23 4.16 13.60
CA GLY A 90 -4.61 3.75 13.30
C GLY A 90 -4.94 3.73 11.80
N ALA A 91 -3.92 3.66 10.95
CA ALA A 91 -4.06 3.60 9.50
C ALA A 91 -3.00 2.71 8.86
N VAL A 92 -3.35 2.08 7.76
CA VAL A 92 -2.50 1.16 6.99
C VAL A 92 -2.45 1.62 5.53
N ASN A 93 -1.25 1.70 4.96
CA ASN A 93 -1.05 1.96 3.53
C ASN A 93 -0.48 0.75 2.78
N THR A 94 -0.02 -0.27 3.48
CA THR A 94 0.62 -1.44 2.89
C THR A 94 0.20 -2.70 3.64
N VAL A 95 -0.24 -3.71 2.91
CA VAL A 95 -0.63 -5.03 3.43
C VAL A 95 0.20 -6.11 2.76
N ARG A 96 0.77 -6.99 3.57
CA ARG A 96 1.39 -8.23 3.13
C ARG A 96 0.45 -9.41 3.38
N ASN A 97 0.33 -10.30 2.41
CA ASN A 97 -0.39 -11.54 2.55
C ASN A 97 0.58 -12.71 2.73
N ASP A 98 0.61 -13.26 3.93
CA ASP A 98 1.40 -14.43 4.28
C ASP A 98 0.49 -15.67 4.31
N ASN A 99 0.23 -16.25 3.13
CA ASN A 99 -0.61 -17.44 2.95
C ASN A 99 -2.02 -17.29 3.57
N GLY A 100 -2.67 -16.17 3.33
CA GLY A 100 -4.01 -15.86 3.82
C GLY A 100 -4.03 -15.07 5.14
N LYS A 101 -2.88 -14.90 5.81
CA LYS A 101 -2.75 -14.02 6.98
C LYS A 101 -2.31 -12.63 6.55
N LEU A 102 -3.15 -11.65 6.78
CA LEU A 102 -2.93 -10.27 6.36
C LEU A 102 -2.28 -9.45 7.47
N LYS A 103 -1.11 -8.87 7.16
CA LYS A 103 -0.40 -7.98 8.08
C LYS A 103 -0.28 -6.57 7.50
N GLY A 104 -0.72 -5.58 8.29
CA GLY A 104 -0.74 -4.18 7.91
C GLY A 104 0.46 -3.38 8.42
N PHE A 105 0.92 -2.46 7.57
CA PHE A 105 2.02 -1.54 7.83
C PHE A 105 1.62 -0.12 7.46
N ASN A 106 2.30 0.86 8.06
CA ASN A 106 2.23 2.24 7.60
C ASN A 106 3.65 2.75 7.33
N THR A 107 3.90 3.08 6.07
CA THR A 107 5.20 3.57 5.58
C THR A 107 5.19 5.04 5.19
N ASP A 108 4.04 5.72 5.29
CA ASP A 108 3.87 7.11 4.84
C ASP A 108 4.77 8.07 5.62
N GLY A 109 4.78 7.98 6.95
CA GLY A 109 5.59 8.84 7.81
C GLY A 109 7.09 8.63 7.62
N TYR A 110 7.53 7.38 7.51
CA TYR A 110 8.93 7.06 7.21
C TYR A 110 9.31 7.60 5.82
N GLY A 111 8.50 7.35 4.80
CA GLY A 111 8.73 7.82 3.44
C GLY A 111 8.85 9.34 3.37
N PHE A 112 7.97 10.06 4.05
CA PHE A 112 8.01 11.52 4.13
C PHE A 112 9.30 12.02 4.77
N THR A 113 9.68 11.49 5.92
CA THR A 113 10.90 11.92 6.63
C THR A 113 12.17 11.56 5.86
N GLN A 114 12.20 10.41 5.19
CA GLN A 114 13.33 10.04 4.33
C GLN A 114 13.44 10.94 3.11
N SER A 115 12.32 11.23 2.45
CA SER A 115 12.27 12.15 1.31
C SER A 115 12.77 13.57 1.67
N ALA A 116 12.39 14.05 2.87
CA ALA A 116 12.88 15.33 3.36
C ALA A 116 14.41 15.33 3.57
N ARG A 117 14.96 14.26 4.14
CA ARG A 117 16.42 14.11 4.30
C ARG A 117 17.15 14.08 2.97
N ASP A 118 16.66 13.30 2.02
CA ASP A 118 17.25 13.17 0.68
C ASP A 118 17.25 14.52 -0.06
N ALA A 119 16.26 15.38 0.23
CA ALA A 119 16.20 16.76 -0.23
C ALA A 119 17.07 17.76 0.58
N GLY A 120 17.88 17.26 1.52
CA GLY A 120 18.76 18.10 2.35
C GLY A 120 18.08 18.75 3.57
N CYS A 121 16.84 18.35 3.89
CA CYS A 121 16.08 18.86 5.03
C CYS A 121 15.94 17.79 6.12
N ASP A 122 16.92 17.68 7.03
CA ASP A 122 16.75 16.81 8.20
C ASP A 122 15.83 17.47 9.22
N VAL A 123 14.73 16.79 9.53
CA VAL A 123 13.70 17.26 10.47
C VAL A 123 14.07 17.04 11.94
N LYS A 124 15.12 16.26 12.21
CA LYS A 124 15.54 15.91 13.57
C LYS A 124 15.97 17.15 14.35
N GLY A 125 15.35 17.36 15.53
CA GLY A 125 15.64 18.49 16.41
C GLY A 125 15.15 19.86 15.90
N ARG A 126 14.29 19.88 14.87
CA ARG A 126 13.68 21.09 14.33
C ARG A 126 12.22 21.26 14.75
N THR A 127 11.77 22.50 14.78
CA THR A 127 10.32 22.79 14.90
C THR A 127 9.69 22.67 13.53
N ILE A 128 8.64 21.85 13.44
CA ILE A 128 7.90 21.59 12.20
C ILE A 128 6.47 22.09 12.38
N THR A 129 5.97 22.83 11.41
CA THR A 129 4.57 23.22 11.34
C THR A 129 3.87 22.35 10.29
N VAL A 130 2.83 21.63 10.71
CA VAL A 130 1.96 20.86 9.81
C VAL A 130 0.68 21.65 9.59
N MET A 131 0.41 22.02 8.34
CA MET A 131 -0.84 22.69 7.95
C MET A 131 -1.81 21.68 7.38
N GLY A 132 -2.89 21.44 8.13
CA GLY A 132 -3.88 20.42 7.80
C GLY A 132 -3.52 19.06 8.41
N VAL A 133 -4.51 18.43 9.01
CA VAL A 133 -4.38 17.10 9.64
C VAL A 133 -5.40 16.10 9.07
N GLY A 134 -6.00 16.48 7.99
CA GLY A 134 -6.82 15.77 7.03
C GLY A 134 -7.88 14.88 7.52
#